data_10a32a7c12304b2488a618ed6c0d0c35
#
_entry.id   10a32a7c12304b2488a618ed6c0d0c35
#
_cell.length_a   1.000
_cell.length_b   1.000
_cell.length_c   1.000
_cell.angle_alpha   90.00
_cell.angle_beta   90.00
_cell.angle_gamma   90.00
#
_symmetry.space_group_name_H-M   'P 1'
#
loop_
_entity.id
_entity.type
_entity.pdbx_description
1 polymer ?
#
loop_
_entity_poly.entity_id
_entity_poly.type
_entity_poly.pdbx_seq_one_letter_code
_entity_poly.pdbx_strand_id
1 'polypeptide(L)'
;MSRLKDKYINEVIPALQSKFNYKSPMQMPKLEKIVLNMGVGDVKENAKALDAAVNDMTIIAGQKPVVTKAKKSVAAFKLREGMNIGCKVTLRGERMYEFADKLINVSLPRVRDFRGVPVNSFDGRGNYSLGVKEQLIFPEIDYDKIEKIRGMDITFVTTAKTDEEAKELLKLMGMPFSQS
;
A
#
# COMPACT_ATOMS: atom_id res chain seq x y z
N MET A 1 16.88 -5.99 11.74
CA MET A 1 15.40 -6.04 11.79
C MET A 1 14.83 -4.65 11.65
N SER A 2 13.66 -4.52 11.02
CA SER A 2 13.00 -3.23 10.93
C SER A 2 12.37 -2.85 12.27
N ARG A 3 12.31 -1.54 12.52
CA ARG A 3 11.70 -0.99 13.73
C ARG A 3 10.24 -1.41 13.89
N LEU A 4 9.49 -1.43 12.80
CA LEU A 4 8.06 -1.77 12.84
C LEU A 4 7.84 -3.26 13.15
N LYS A 5 8.72 -4.12 12.67
CA LYS A 5 8.67 -5.55 13.00
C LYS A 5 8.92 -5.78 14.49
N ASP A 6 9.90 -5.08 15.04
CA ASP A 6 10.18 -5.14 16.48
C ASP A 6 9.00 -4.63 17.30
N LYS A 7 8.38 -3.55 16.87
CA LYS A 7 7.17 -3.01 17.49
C LYS A 7 6.04 -4.04 17.47
N TYR A 8 5.86 -4.72 16.34
CA TYR A 8 4.84 -5.76 16.20
C TYR A 8 5.06 -6.89 17.22
N ILE A 9 6.27 -7.38 17.32
CA ILE A 9 6.60 -8.49 18.24
C ILE A 9 6.44 -8.06 19.72
N ASN A 10 6.94 -6.87 20.07
CA ASN A 10 7.06 -6.44 21.44
C ASN A 10 5.81 -5.74 22.01
N GLU A 11 5.04 -5.06 21.18
CA GLU A 11 3.90 -4.24 21.61
C GLU A 11 2.57 -4.70 21.02
N VAL A 12 2.53 -5.00 19.72
CA VAL A 12 1.28 -5.30 19.02
C VAL A 12 0.73 -6.67 19.39
N ILE A 13 1.58 -7.69 19.40
CA ILE A 13 1.17 -9.06 19.76
C ILE A 13 0.56 -9.13 21.16
N PRO A 14 1.21 -8.59 22.22
CA PRO A 14 0.61 -8.62 23.55
C PRO A 14 -0.73 -7.87 23.63
N ALA A 15 -0.84 -6.73 22.96
CA ALA A 15 -2.08 -5.94 22.95
C ALA A 15 -3.22 -6.66 22.26
N LEU A 16 -2.96 -7.31 21.11
CA LEU A 16 -3.96 -8.11 20.41
C LEU A 16 -4.40 -9.32 21.22
N GLN A 17 -3.45 -9.99 21.88
CA GLN A 17 -3.73 -11.13 22.74
C GLN A 17 -4.67 -10.73 23.88
N SER A 18 -4.44 -9.58 24.50
CA SER A 18 -5.29 -9.07 25.58
C SER A 18 -6.69 -8.73 25.11
N LYS A 19 -6.83 -8.20 23.90
CA LYS A 19 -8.12 -7.77 23.36
C LYS A 19 -8.98 -8.91 22.84
N PHE A 20 -8.38 -9.87 22.12
CA PHE A 20 -9.11 -10.92 21.41
C PHE A 20 -8.96 -12.32 22.00
N ASN A 21 -8.07 -12.51 22.99
CA ASN A 21 -7.87 -13.77 23.68
C ASN A 21 -7.64 -14.97 22.76
N TYR A 22 -6.64 -14.86 21.87
CA TYR A 22 -6.31 -15.95 20.94
C TYR A 22 -5.80 -17.19 21.68
N LYS A 23 -6.23 -18.35 21.22
CA LYS A 23 -5.85 -19.64 21.82
C LYS A 23 -4.44 -20.09 21.44
N SER A 24 -3.94 -19.63 20.30
CA SER A 24 -2.63 -20.03 19.77
C SER A 24 -1.90 -18.83 19.20
N PRO A 25 -0.56 -18.76 19.33
CA PRO A 25 0.22 -17.73 18.66
C PRO A 25 0.04 -17.73 17.14
N MET A 26 -0.31 -18.87 16.56
CA MET A 26 -0.56 -18.99 15.12
C MET A 26 -1.85 -18.32 14.66
N GLN A 27 -2.77 -18.02 15.57
CA GLN A 27 -4.02 -17.30 15.26
C GLN A 27 -3.83 -15.79 15.23
N MET A 28 -2.70 -15.31 15.71
CA MET A 28 -2.42 -13.89 15.83
C MET A 28 -2.42 -13.23 14.45
N PRO A 29 -3.21 -12.15 14.22
CA PRO A 29 -3.16 -11.43 12.97
C PRO A 29 -1.77 -10.84 12.72
N LYS A 30 -1.32 -10.91 11.48
CA LYS A 30 -0.05 -10.32 11.06
C LYS A 30 -0.16 -9.78 9.65
N LEU A 31 0.73 -8.85 9.29
CA LEU A 31 0.86 -8.42 7.91
C LEU A 31 1.46 -9.56 7.09
N GLU A 32 0.79 -9.89 5.99
CA GLU A 32 1.27 -10.92 5.06
C GLU A 32 2.06 -10.28 3.94
N LYS A 33 1.50 -9.23 3.33
CA LYS A 33 2.14 -8.50 2.23
C LYS A 33 1.52 -7.12 2.08
N ILE A 34 2.23 -6.23 1.39
CA ILE A 34 1.71 -4.93 0.97
C ILE A 34 1.83 -4.88 -0.54
N VAL A 35 0.73 -4.59 -1.23
CA VAL A 35 0.69 -4.49 -2.69
C VAL A 35 0.51 -3.02 -3.08
N LEU A 36 1.43 -2.52 -3.90
CA LEU A 36 1.34 -1.19 -4.48
C LEU A 36 0.92 -1.35 -5.94
N ASN A 37 -0.08 -0.60 -6.36
CA ASN A 37 -0.56 -0.62 -7.74
C ASN A 37 -0.68 0.79 -8.27
N MET A 38 -0.20 1.01 -9.48
CA MET A 38 -0.33 2.29 -10.17
C MET A 38 -0.90 2.04 -11.56
N GLY A 39 -2.11 2.57 -11.79
CA GLY A 39 -2.73 2.52 -13.11
C GLY A 39 -2.20 3.66 -13.97
N VAL A 40 -1.77 3.34 -15.19
CA VAL A 40 -1.22 4.33 -16.12
C VAL A 40 -2.11 4.37 -17.36
N GLY A 41 -3.15 5.22 -17.32
CA GLY A 41 -4.13 5.33 -18.40
C GLY A 41 -3.59 6.04 -19.64
N ASP A 42 -2.62 6.91 -19.48
CA ASP A 42 -2.04 7.68 -20.58
C ASP A 42 -0.96 6.95 -21.37
N VAL A 43 -0.70 5.67 -21.09
CA VAL A 43 0.18 4.81 -21.90
C VAL A 43 -0.27 4.76 -23.36
N LYS A 44 -1.57 4.86 -23.60
CA LYS A 44 -2.15 4.88 -24.95
C LYS A 44 -1.64 6.02 -25.80
N GLU A 45 -1.39 7.15 -25.18
CA GLU A 45 -0.95 8.37 -25.85
C GLU A 45 0.56 8.58 -25.75
N ASN A 46 1.18 8.07 -24.68
CA ASN A 46 2.59 8.26 -24.39
C ASN A 46 3.19 7.00 -23.74
N ALA A 47 3.94 6.23 -24.53
CA ALA A 47 4.58 5.00 -24.06
C ALA A 47 5.60 5.27 -22.93
N LYS A 48 6.19 6.47 -22.90
CA LYS A 48 7.16 6.84 -21.85
C LYS A 48 6.51 7.02 -20.49
N ALA A 49 5.18 7.21 -20.44
CA ALA A 49 4.46 7.36 -19.19
C ALA A 49 4.60 6.10 -18.31
N LEU A 50 4.57 4.92 -18.94
CA LEU A 50 4.74 3.66 -18.22
C LEU A 50 6.14 3.54 -17.62
N ASP A 51 7.17 3.90 -18.39
CA ASP A 51 8.55 3.85 -17.93
C ASP A 51 8.76 4.79 -16.74
N ALA A 52 8.17 5.99 -16.79
CA ALA A 52 8.21 6.94 -15.69
C ALA A 52 7.53 6.38 -14.43
N ALA A 53 6.36 5.75 -14.59
CA ALA A 53 5.63 5.15 -13.48
C ALA A 53 6.39 3.99 -12.86
N VAL A 54 7.01 3.13 -13.68
CA VAL A 54 7.85 2.02 -13.21
C VAL A 54 9.05 2.55 -12.43
N ASN A 55 9.69 3.60 -12.91
CA ASN A 55 10.82 4.21 -12.24
C ASN A 55 10.42 4.78 -10.88
N ASP A 56 9.32 5.53 -10.82
CA ASP A 56 8.82 6.10 -9.56
C ASP A 56 8.48 5.00 -8.55
N MET A 57 7.79 3.96 -9.00
CA MET A 57 7.42 2.84 -8.15
C MET A 57 8.65 2.09 -7.64
N THR A 58 9.69 1.94 -8.47
CA THR A 58 10.95 1.30 -8.08
C THR A 58 11.62 2.08 -6.95
N ILE A 59 11.63 3.42 -7.06
CA ILE A 59 12.21 4.29 -6.03
C ILE A 59 11.42 4.20 -4.72
N ILE A 60 10.10 4.24 -4.80
CA ILE A 60 9.23 4.20 -3.63
C ILE A 60 9.32 2.85 -2.91
N ALA A 61 9.23 1.76 -3.65
CA ALA A 61 9.17 0.42 -3.08
C ALA A 61 10.55 -0.19 -2.77
N GLY A 62 11.59 0.29 -3.41
CA GLY A 62 12.92 -0.31 -3.32
C GLY A 62 13.04 -1.64 -4.08
N GLN A 63 12.07 -1.94 -4.93
CA GLN A 63 11.98 -3.18 -5.68
C GLN A 63 11.34 -2.90 -7.03
N LYS A 64 11.81 -3.57 -8.08
CA LYS A 64 11.28 -3.36 -9.42
C LYS A 64 9.85 -3.90 -9.54
N PRO A 65 8.89 -3.08 -9.99
CA PRO A 65 7.51 -3.55 -10.17
C PRO A 65 7.34 -4.40 -11.43
N VAL A 66 6.23 -5.13 -11.45
CA VAL A 66 5.79 -5.91 -12.62
C VAL A 66 4.83 -5.04 -13.41
N VAL A 67 5.02 -4.99 -14.73
CA VAL A 67 4.10 -4.28 -15.63
C VAL A 67 2.82 -5.11 -15.76
N THR A 68 1.67 -4.46 -15.57
CA THR A 68 0.37 -5.13 -15.70
C THR A 68 -0.22 -4.87 -17.08
N LYS A 69 -0.91 -5.88 -17.61
CA LYS A 69 -1.49 -5.84 -18.95
C LYS A 69 -3.00 -5.98 -18.92
N ALA A 70 -3.69 -5.39 -19.89
CA ALA A 70 -5.13 -5.51 -20.00
C ALA A 70 -5.52 -6.96 -20.29
N LYS A 71 -6.48 -7.48 -19.51
CA LYS A 71 -6.98 -8.84 -19.68
C LYS A 71 -8.03 -8.95 -20.78
N LYS A 72 -8.72 -7.86 -21.07
CA LYS A 72 -9.79 -7.81 -22.06
C LYS A 72 -9.71 -6.50 -22.84
N SER A 73 -10.17 -6.56 -24.10
CA SER A 73 -10.31 -5.36 -24.90
C SER A 73 -11.59 -4.63 -24.49
N VAL A 74 -11.49 -3.31 -24.24
CA VAL A 74 -12.63 -2.46 -23.90
C VAL A 74 -12.62 -1.24 -24.82
N ALA A 75 -13.52 -1.21 -25.78
CA ALA A 75 -13.59 -0.16 -26.79
C ALA A 75 -13.81 1.23 -26.19
N ALA A 76 -14.65 1.34 -25.15
CA ALA A 76 -14.93 2.62 -24.48
C ALA A 76 -13.67 3.27 -23.91
N PHE A 77 -12.71 2.47 -23.48
CA PHE A 77 -11.44 2.94 -22.94
C PHE A 77 -10.29 2.85 -23.94
N LYS A 78 -10.59 2.46 -25.18
CA LYS A 78 -9.58 2.26 -26.24
C LYS A 78 -8.50 1.26 -25.83
N LEU A 79 -8.87 0.25 -25.04
CA LEU A 79 -7.97 -0.80 -24.56
C LEU A 79 -8.04 -2.02 -25.46
N ARG A 80 -6.88 -2.63 -25.72
CA ARG A 80 -6.77 -3.91 -26.38
C ARG A 80 -6.12 -4.91 -25.42
N GLU A 81 -6.54 -6.16 -25.51
CA GLU A 81 -5.98 -7.25 -24.72
C GLU A 81 -4.45 -7.31 -24.90
N GLY A 82 -3.71 -7.46 -23.78
CA GLY A 82 -2.26 -7.49 -23.79
C GLY A 82 -1.58 -6.14 -23.76
N MET A 83 -2.34 -5.06 -23.81
CA MET A 83 -1.81 -3.70 -23.74
C MET A 83 -1.33 -3.38 -22.31
N ASN A 84 -0.17 -2.74 -22.17
CA ASN A 84 0.35 -2.33 -20.87
C ASN A 84 -0.53 -1.23 -20.28
N ILE A 85 -1.03 -1.41 -19.04
CA ILE A 85 -1.96 -0.46 -18.42
C ILE A 85 -1.51 0.05 -17.06
N GLY A 86 -0.44 -0.50 -16.50
CA GLY A 86 0.03 -0.06 -15.20
C GLY A 86 1.19 -0.90 -14.71
N CYS A 87 1.49 -0.76 -13.43
CA CYS A 87 2.51 -1.54 -12.77
C CYS A 87 2.11 -1.81 -11.32
N LYS A 88 2.63 -2.90 -10.77
CA LYS A 88 2.40 -3.25 -9.37
C LYS A 88 3.63 -3.89 -8.77
N VAL A 89 3.76 -3.78 -7.46
CA VAL A 89 4.80 -4.44 -6.71
C VAL A 89 4.22 -5.05 -5.43
N THR A 90 4.69 -6.23 -5.07
CA THR A 90 4.28 -6.92 -3.85
C THR A 90 5.48 -6.95 -2.90
N LEU A 91 5.30 -6.36 -1.72
CA LEU A 91 6.35 -6.29 -0.70
C LEU A 91 6.06 -7.29 0.41
N ARG A 92 7.08 -8.06 0.80
CA ARG A 92 7.01 -9.06 1.88
C ARG A 92 8.25 -8.96 2.76
N GLY A 93 8.14 -9.49 3.98
CA GLY A 93 9.26 -9.55 4.91
C GLY A 93 9.76 -8.18 5.35
N GLU A 94 11.07 -8.03 5.41
CA GLU A 94 11.69 -6.78 5.87
C GLU A 94 11.30 -5.56 5.03
N ARG A 95 11.25 -5.71 3.71
CA ARG A 95 10.87 -4.61 2.81
C ARG A 95 9.45 -4.14 3.07
N MET A 96 8.56 -5.05 3.38
CA MET A 96 7.16 -4.75 3.72
C MET A 96 7.10 -3.88 4.99
N TYR A 97 7.81 -4.28 6.04
CA TYR A 97 7.83 -3.53 7.30
C TYR A 97 8.50 -2.17 7.14
N GLU A 98 9.59 -2.10 6.39
CA GLU A 98 10.29 -0.83 6.13
C GLU A 98 9.39 0.14 5.36
N PHE A 99 8.69 -0.35 4.34
CA PHE A 99 7.76 0.46 3.58
C PHE A 99 6.60 0.93 4.46
N ALA A 100 6.00 0.05 5.26
CA ALA A 100 4.90 0.40 6.15
C ALA A 100 5.31 1.47 7.17
N ASP A 101 6.49 1.34 7.76
CA ASP A 101 7.03 2.32 8.70
C ASP A 101 7.21 3.68 8.03
N LYS A 102 7.81 3.71 6.86
CA LYS A 102 8.01 4.93 6.09
C LYS A 102 6.68 5.58 5.72
N LEU A 103 5.73 4.81 5.24
CA LEU A 103 4.42 5.31 4.86
C LEU A 103 3.70 5.94 6.04
N ILE A 104 3.62 5.23 7.16
CA ILE A 104 2.88 5.67 8.34
C ILE A 104 3.51 6.90 8.98
N ASN A 105 4.83 6.92 9.13
CA ASN A 105 5.52 7.93 9.93
C ASN A 105 6.09 9.11 9.14
N VAL A 106 6.34 8.94 7.85
CA VAL A 106 6.96 9.97 7.02
C VAL A 106 6.04 10.44 5.90
N SER A 107 5.51 9.51 5.11
CA SER A 107 4.77 9.85 3.89
C SER A 107 3.36 10.34 4.14
N LEU A 108 2.57 9.65 4.96
CA LEU A 108 1.19 10.07 5.24
C LEU A 108 1.09 11.45 5.89
N PRO A 109 1.96 11.83 6.85
CA PRO A 109 1.93 13.17 7.40
C PRO A 109 2.20 14.28 6.38
N ARG A 110 2.78 13.95 5.23
CA ARG A 110 3.07 14.92 4.15
C ARG A 110 1.90 15.11 3.19
N VAL A 111 0.82 14.35 3.36
CA VAL A 111 -0.39 14.53 2.54
C VAL A 111 -1.02 15.87 2.87
N ARG A 112 -1.38 16.63 1.82
CA ARG A 112 -2.01 17.94 1.99
C ARG A 112 -3.34 17.80 2.72
N ASP A 113 -3.57 18.62 3.76
CA ASP A 113 -4.78 18.59 4.59
C ASP A 113 -5.10 17.22 5.17
N PHE A 114 -4.06 16.51 5.62
CA PHE A 114 -4.19 15.18 6.15
C PHE A 114 -5.01 15.15 7.44
N ARG A 115 -6.09 14.38 7.46
CA ARG A 115 -6.99 14.22 8.62
C ARG A 115 -7.12 12.78 9.07
N GLY A 116 -6.26 11.91 8.60
CA GLY A 116 -6.32 10.49 8.85
C GLY A 116 -6.73 9.71 7.61
N VAL A 117 -6.52 8.39 7.65
CA VAL A 117 -6.92 7.52 6.55
C VAL A 117 -8.32 6.97 6.82
N PRO A 118 -9.11 6.65 5.75
CA PRO A 118 -10.48 6.16 5.93
C PRO A 118 -10.55 4.90 6.78
N VAL A 119 -11.56 4.79 7.64
CA VAL A 119 -11.78 3.60 8.46
C VAL A 119 -12.64 2.55 7.74
N ASN A 120 -13.24 2.90 6.62
CA ASN A 120 -14.21 2.04 5.90
C ASN A 120 -13.63 1.31 4.69
N SER A 121 -12.31 1.36 4.50
CA SER A 121 -11.68 0.78 3.30
C SER A 121 -11.24 -0.67 3.47
N PHE A 122 -11.90 -1.42 4.33
CA PHE A 122 -11.67 -2.86 4.52
C PHE A 122 -12.56 -3.67 3.57
N ASP A 123 -12.07 -4.84 3.15
CA ASP A 123 -12.75 -5.68 2.17
C ASP A 123 -13.72 -6.72 2.75
N GLY A 124 -13.90 -6.74 4.06
CA GLY A 124 -14.69 -7.75 4.75
C GLY A 124 -13.90 -8.99 5.19
N ARG A 125 -12.64 -9.10 4.78
CA ARG A 125 -11.78 -10.26 5.05
C ARG A 125 -10.46 -9.89 5.72
N GLY A 126 -10.40 -8.70 6.30
CA GLY A 126 -9.22 -8.26 7.01
C GLY A 126 -8.13 -7.61 6.17
N ASN A 127 -8.44 -7.19 4.94
CA ASN A 127 -7.51 -6.46 4.09
C ASN A 127 -7.92 -4.99 4.00
N TYR A 128 -6.94 -4.11 3.93
CA TYR A 128 -7.17 -2.66 3.92
C TYR A 128 -6.56 -2.03 2.68
N SER A 129 -7.31 -1.18 1.99
CA SER A 129 -6.85 -0.46 0.81
C SER A 129 -6.85 1.04 1.04
N LEU A 130 -5.78 1.70 0.64
CA LEU A 130 -5.58 3.14 0.77
C LEU A 130 -5.23 3.72 -0.59
N GLY A 131 -5.94 4.77 -1.00
CA GLY A 131 -5.61 5.52 -2.21
C GLY A 131 -4.73 6.71 -1.89
N VAL A 132 -3.61 6.84 -2.57
CA VAL A 132 -2.71 7.98 -2.49
C VAL A 132 -2.84 8.77 -3.78
N LYS A 133 -3.14 10.05 -3.68
CA LYS A 133 -3.38 10.91 -4.85
C LYS A 133 -2.10 11.38 -5.54
N GLU A 134 -1.01 11.49 -4.80
CA GLU A 134 0.25 12.01 -5.31
C GLU A 134 1.44 11.18 -4.83
N GLN A 135 2.33 10.75 -5.75
CA GLN A 135 3.55 10.05 -5.37
C GLN A 135 4.55 10.97 -4.64
N LEU A 136 4.30 12.26 -4.66
CA LEU A 136 5.19 13.27 -4.06
C LEU A 136 5.25 13.19 -2.52
N ILE A 137 4.33 12.48 -1.88
CA ILE A 137 4.37 12.29 -0.42
C ILE A 137 5.56 11.43 0.01
N PHE A 138 6.14 10.66 -0.90
CA PHE A 138 7.32 9.85 -0.61
C PHE A 138 8.57 10.71 -0.75
N PRO A 139 9.40 10.82 0.29
CA PRO A 139 10.57 11.72 0.27
C PRO A 139 11.62 11.35 -0.77
N GLU A 140 11.64 10.11 -1.25
CA GLU A 140 12.58 9.65 -2.27
C GLU A 140 12.24 10.19 -3.66
N ILE A 141 11.03 10.65 -3.87
CA ILE A 141 10.58 11.18 -5.16
C ILE A 141 10.96 12.66 -5.25
N ASP A 142 11.69 13.00 -6.30
CA ASP A 142 12.11 14.38 -6.60
C ASP A 142 11.09 15.03 -7.54
N TYR A 143 10.45 16.12 -7.09
CA TYR A 143 9.46 16.85 -7.87
C TYR A 143 9.98 17.23 -9.27
N ASP A 144 11.26 17.62 -9.35
CA ASP A 144 11.85 18.06 -10.61
C ASP A 144 12.10 16.93 -11.62
N LYS A 145 12.08 15.69 -11.16
CA LYS A 145 12.37 14.52 -12.00
C LYS A 145 11.14 13.75 -12.42
N ILE A 146 9.97 14.07 -11.88
CA ILE A 146 8.74 13.37 -12.26
C ILE A 146 8.17 13.95 -13.56
N GLU A 147 7.61 13.07 -14.38
CA GLU A 147 6.94 13.48 -15.61
C GLU A 147 5.55 14.04 -15.31
N LYS A 148 4.82 13.40 -14.39
CA LYS A 148 3.45 13.73 -14.08
C LYS A 148 3.11 13.29 -12.65
N ILE A 149 2.25 14.04 -11.97
CA ILE A 149 1.72 13.65 -10.67
C ILE A 149 0.79 12.45 -10.87
N ARG A 150 1.04 11.36 -10.17
CA ARG A 150 0.26 10.13 -10.27
C ARG A 150 -0.13 9.63 -8.91
N GLY A 151 -1.34 9.08 -8.83
CA GLY A 151 -1.80 8.39 -7.64
C GLY A 151 -1.45 6.91 -7.68
N MET A 152 -1.61 6.26 -6.55
CA MET A 152 -1.41 4.81 -6.44
C MET A 152 -2.34 4.24 -5.38
N ASP A 153 -2.59 2.94 -5.47
CA ASP A 153 -3.33 2.20 -4.46
C ASP A 153 -2.35 1.37 -3.65
N ILE A 154 -2.53 1.40 -2.34
CA ILE A 154 -1.72 0.63 -1.41
C ILE A 154 -2.66 -0.32 -0.66
N THR A 155 -2.44 -1.62 -0.78
CA THR A 155 -3.26 -2.63 -0.12
C THR A 155 -2.45 -3.38 0.92
N PHE A 156 -2.93 -3.36 2.16
CA PHE A 156 -2.35 -4.12 3.27
C PHE A 156 -3.10 -5.44 3.37
N VAL A 157 -2.43 -6.54 3.05
CA VAL A 157 -2.99 -7.89 3.14
C VAL A 157 -2.56 -8.48 4.47
N THR A 158 -3.53 -8.87 5.29
CA THR A 158 -3.27 -9.43 6.62
C THR A 158 -3.81 -10.85 6.72
N THR A 159 -3.43 -11.55 7.78
CA THR A 159 -3.96 -12.88 8.08
C THR A 159 -5.20 -12.82 8.97
N ALA A 160 -5.67 -11.61 9.33
CA ALA A 160 -6.86 -11.43 10.15
C ALA A 160 -8.09 -12.01 9.46
N LYS A 161 -8.98 -12.63 10.22
CA LYS A 161 -10.21 -13.21 9.69
C LYS A 161 -11.33 -12.18 9.55
N THR A 162 -11.29 -11.14 10.36
CA THR A 162 -12.31 -10.09 10.37
C THR A 162 -11.69 -8.71 10.20
N ASP A 163 -12.48 -7.75 9.74
CA ASP A 163 -12.02 -6.37 9.57
C ASP A 163 -11.70 -5.72 10.91
N GLU A 164 -12.41 -6.09 11.98
CA GLU A 164 -12.16 -5.57 13.32
C GLU A 164 -10.75 -5.93 13.80
N GLU A 165 -10.35 -7.19 13.61
CA GLU A 165 -9.01 -7.66 13.97
C GLU A 165 -7.94 -6.95 13.15
N ALA A 166 -8.18 -6.79 11.85
CA ALA A 166 -7.25 -6.10 10.95
C ALA A 166 -7.11 -4.62 11.31
N LYS A 167 -8.21 -3.96 11.62
CA LYS A 167 -8.21 -2.56 12.04
C LYS A 167 -7.39 -2.37 13.30
N GLU A 168 -7.57 -3.23 14.29
CA GLU A 168 -6.83 -3.15 15.53
C GLU A 168 -5.33 -3.41 15.31
N LEU A 169 -5.00 -4.39 14.45
CA LEU A 169 -3.62 -4.67 14.06
C LEU A 169 -2.95 -3.41 13.46
N LEU A 170 -3.59 -2.80 12.47
CA LEU A 170 -3.03 -1.64 11.80
C LEU A 170 -2.97 -0.43 12.72
N LYS A 171 -3.97 -0.24 13.57
CA LYS A 171 -4.00 0.85 14.55
C LYS A 171 -2.84 0.74 15.55
N LEU A 172 -2.59 -0.46 16.06
CA LEU A 172 -1.49 -0.70 16.99
C LEU A 172 -0.13 -0.53 16.32
N MET A 173 -0.04 -0.78 15.02
CA MET A 173 1.18 -0.55 14.25
C MET A 173 1.41 0.94 13.96
N GLY A 174 0.43 1.79 14.23
CA GLY A 174 0.56 3.23 14.09
C GLY A 174 -0.24 3.86 12.96
N MET A 175 -1.10 3.08 12.27
CA MET A 175 -1.90 3.62 11.17
C MET A 175 -2.82 4.74 11.67
N PRO A 176 -2.73 5.94 11.09
CA PRO A 176 -3.49 7.11 11.57
C PRO A 176 -4.91 7.14 11.00
N PHE A 177 -5.80 6.30 11.51
CA PHE A 177 -7.21 6.29 11.10
C PHE A 177 -7.91 7.58 11.49
N SER A 178 -8.80 8.08 10.63
CA SER A 178 -9.60 9.25 10.92
C SER A 178 -10.61 8.96 12.05
N GLN A 179 -10.95 9.99 12.80
CA GLN A 179 -11.87 9.86 13.96
C GLN A 179 -13.34 10.07 13.61
N SER A 180 -13.67 10.27 12.35
CA SER A 180 -15.05 10.51 11.92
C SER A 180 -15.83 9.22 11.74
#